data_ba3a0bbc2e8e8a67c0fa0fee33c80529
#
_entry.id   ba3a0bbc2e8e8a67c0fa0fee33c80529
#
_cell.length_a   1.000
_cell.length_b   1.000
_cell.length_c   1.000
_cell.angle_alpha   90.00
_cell.angle_beta   90.00
_cell.angle_gamma   90.00
#
_symmetry.space_group_name_H-M   'P 1'
#
loop_
_entity.id
_entity.type
_entity.pdbx_description
1 polymer ?
#
loop_
_entity_poly.entity_id
_entity_poly.type
_entity_poly.pdbx_seq_one_letter_code
_entity_poly.pdbx_strand_id
1 'polypeptide(L)'
;IVKLSALGDIIHAMVVLQFIKNYNQNIEIDWIVDESYKDLLVLHPDVNKVHLVQIKKAKKSKSLYLLLKELRRVRQFSSYDLVIDMQGLIKSAIISYLMPSTKTIGFNKRSIRESFASIFYNKTFNYGYDKNVIDRNIELIKFALGLTFSKEEIYYKLPFLYPNQNHFISGLSRIKKNILLIPGASNPSKCYPVEKLVELTTLIDGNYFVIWGDDKEKILANKIKTLAPNTIVLKKLSLGELISLVKQIDLVIGPDTGPTHIAWALNIPSITIFGPTPGYRNTCITSINKIIESDSIVDPNKIDKNDDSIKSIKVRDIVKISNKLLN
;
A
#
# COMPACT_ATOMS: atom_id res chain seq x y z
N ILE A 1 -2.58 -1.48 -17.12
CA ILE A 1 -2.94 -0.76 -15.88
C ILE A 1 -1.87 0.28 -15.55
N VAL A 2 -2.27 1.50 -15.17
CA VAL A 2 -1.36 2.56 -14.73
C VAL A 2 -1.59 2.86 -13.26
N LYS A 3 -0.63 2.50 -12.40
CA LYS A 3 -0.60 2.83 -10.97
C LYS A 3 0.85 2.98 -10.52
N LEU A 4 1.34 4.21 -10.45
CA LEU A 4 2.77 4.52 -10.34
C LEU A 4 3.28 4.51 -8.89
N SER A 5 2.45 4.91 -7.93
CA SER A 5 2.81 5.17 -6.53
C SER A 5 1.55 5.41 -5.67
N ALA A 6 1.57 5.45 -4.32
CA ALA A 6 2.65 5.03 -3.47
C ALA A 6 2.55 3.53 -3.14
N LEU A 7 3.42 3.02 -2.24
CA LEU A 7 3.46 1.59 -1.90
C LEU A 7 2.09 1.02 -1.53
N GLY A 8 1.40 1.63 -0.56
CA GLY A 8 0.07 1.17 -0.13
C GLY A 8 -0.97 1.27 -1.24
N ASP A 9 -0.97 2.38 -2.03
CA ASP A 9 -1.91 2.56 -3.13
C ASP A 9 -1.74 1.51 -4.25
N ILE A 10 -0.49 1.09 -4.52
CA ILE A 10 -0.22 0.03 -5.50
C ILE A 10 -0.75 -1.30 -4.95
N ILE A 11 -0.45 -1.64 -3.69
CA ILE A 11 -0.94 -2.86 -3.04
C ILE A 11 -2.47 -2.93 -3.08
N HIS A 12 -3.16 -1.85 -2.72
CA HIS A 12 -4.63 -1.80 -2.78
C HIS A 12 -5.18 -1.95 -4.20
N ALA A 13 -4.43 -1.52 -5.21
CA ALA A 13 -4.83 -1.69 -6.60
C ALA A 13 -4.56 -3.11 -7.12
N MET A 14 -3.51 -3.77 -6.65
CA MET A 14 -3.13 -5.11 -7.13
C MET A 14 -4.16 -6.19 -6.84
N VAL A 15 -5.01 -6.00 -5.85
CA VAL A 15 -6.07 -6.97 -5.52
C VAL A 15 -6.99 -7.26 -6.71
N VAL A 16 -7.13 -6.34 -7.66
CA VAL A 16 -7.99 -6.52 -8.84
C VAL A 16 -7.47 -7.59 -9.81
N LEU A 17 -6.16 -7.89 -9.78
CA LEU A 17 -5.53 -8.81 -10.72
C LEU A 17 -6.17 -10.19 -10.69
N GLN A 18 -6.33 -10.78 -9.49
CA GLN A 18 -6.95 -12.08 -9.33
C GLN A 18 -8.40 -12.12 -9.82
N PHE A 19 -9.16 -11.04 -9.62
CA PHE A 19 -10.57 -10.97 -10.08
C PHE A 19 -10.68 -10.84 -11.60
N ILE A 20 -9.76 -10.10 -12.24
CA ILE A 20 -9.68 -10.03 -13.70
C ILE A 20 -9.38 -11.41 -14.28
N LYS A 21 -8.39 -12.13 -13.71
CA LYS A 21 -7.99 -13.45 -14.18
C LYS A 21 -9.04 -14.53 -13.87
N ASN A 22 -9.72 -14.46 -12.73
CA ASN A 22 -10.84 -15.34 -12.44
C ASN A 22 -12.00 -15.18 -13.44
N TYR A 23 -12.24 -13.95 -13.89
CA TYR A 23 -13.26 -13.67 -14.90
C TYR A 23 -12.84 -14.17 -16.30
N ASN A 24 -11.61 -13.88 -16.72
CA ASN A 24 -11.07 -14.32 -18.00
C ASN A 24 -9.55 -14.44 -17.94
N GLN A 25 -9.05 -15.67 -17.92
CA GLN A 25 -7.61 -15.97 -17.87
C GLN A 25 -6.84 -15.48 -19.11
N ASN A 26 -7.52 -15.28 -20.24
CA ASN A 26 -6.89 -14.84 -21.50
C ASN A 26 -6.61 -13.33 -21.54
N ILE A 27 -7.11 -12.55 -20.58
CA ILE A 27 -6.77 -11.12 -20.51
C ILE A 27 -5.29 -10.98 -20.14
N GLU A 28 -4.51 -10.39 -21.03
CA GLU A 28 -3.13 -10.03 -20.76
C GLU A 28 -3.07 -8.70 -20.02
N ILE A 29 -2.34 -8.66 -18.91
CA ILE A 29 -2.25 -7.50 -18.04
C ILE A 29 -0.81 -7.01 -17.98
N ASP A 30 -0.55 -5.85 -18.55
CA ASP A 30 0.68 -5.10 -18.34
C ASP A 30 0.46 -4.03 -17.28
N TRP A 31 1.50 -3.76 -16.48
CA TRP A 31 1.42 -2.77 -15.41
C TRP A 31 2.53 -1.74 -15.50
N ILE A 32 2.18 -0.46 -15.46
CA ILE A 32 3.15 0.62 -15.36
C ILE A 32 3.29 1.07 -13.91
N VAL A 33 4.53 1.08 -13.41
CA VAL A 33 4.87 1.43 -12.04
C VAL A 33 6.17 2.23 -11.98
N ASP A 34 6.34 3.09 -10.96
CA ASP A 34 7.64 3.70 -10.68
C ASP A 34 8.65 2.63 -10.24
N GLU A 35 9.86 2.69 -10.77
CA GLU A 35 10.94 1.71 -10.55
C GLU A 35 11.15 1.37 -9.06
N SER A 36 10.89 2.33 -8.17
CA SER A 36 11.02 2.13 -6.71
C SER A 36 10.10 1.04 -6.14
N TYR A 37 9.08 0.61 -6.88
CA TYR A 37 8.08 -0.36 -6.43
C TYR A 37 8.02 -1.62 -7.29
N LYS A 38 9.01 -1.84 -8.16
CA LYS A 38 9.05 -2.98 -9.09
C LYS A 38 8.86 -4.33 -8.42
N ASP A 39 9.43 -4.53 -7.23
CA ASP A 39 9.43 -5.81 -6.51
C ASP A 39 8.02 -6.26 -6.08
N LEU A 40 7.01 -5.38 -6.12
CA LEU A 40 5.62 -5.77 -5.91
C LEU A 40 5.05 -6.61 -7.08
N LEU A 41 5.51 -6.34 -8.30
CA LEU A 41 4.83 -6.75 -9.52
C LEU A 41 5.62 -7.72 -10.40
N VAL A 42 6.95 -7.65 -10.36
CA VAL A 42 7.84 -8.41 -11.28
C VAL A 42 7.63 -9.92 -11.20
N LEU A 43 7.22 -10.43 -10.05
CA LEU A 43 6.98 -11.86 -9.84
C LEU A 43 5.49 -12.22 -9.74
N HIS A 44 4.61 -11.23 -10.00
CA HIS A 44 3.17 -11.49 -9.92
C HIS A 44 2.72 -12.35 -11.11
N PRO A 45 2.12 -13.54 -10.89
CA PRO A 45 1.78 -14.48 -11.96
C PRO A 45 0.74 -13.93 -12.94
N ASP A 46 -0.11 -13.01 -12.48
CA ASP A 46 -1.18 -12.43 -13.28
C ASP A 46 -0.75 -11.18 -14.08
N VAL A 47 0.53 -10.77 -13.97
CA VAL A 47 1.09 -9.63 -14.71
C VAL A 47 2.01 -10.14 -15.81
N ASN A 48 1.64 -9.87 -17.06
CA ASN A 48 2.42 -10.31 -18.22
C ASN A 48 3.71 -9.51 -18.37
N LYS A 49 3.64 -8.18 -18.21
CA LYS A 49 4.80 -7.30 -18.32
C LYS A 49 4.71 -6.12 -17.36
N VAL A 50 5.84 -5.83 -16.71
CA VAL A 50 5.98 -4.66 -15.84
C VAL A 50 6.79 -3.59 -16.55
N HIS A 51 6.17 -2.46 -16.81
CA HIS A 51 6.82 -1.30 -17.38
C HIS A 51 7.28 -0.35 -16.29
N LEU A 52 8.58 -0.21 -16.14
CA LEU A 52 9.18 0.66 -15.12
C LEU A 52 9.33 2.08 -15.65
N VAL A 53 8.92 3.08 -14.86
CA VAL A 53 9.14 4.51 -15.15
C VAL A 53 9.90 5.18 -14.01
N GLN A 54 10.72 6.17 -14.33
CA GLN A 54 11.58 6.89 -13.36
C GLN A 54 11.02 8.28 -13.01
N ILE A 55 9.71 8.42 -12.86
CA ILE A 55 9.05 9.71 -12.59
C ILE A 55 9.47 10.30 -11.25
N LYS A 56 9.59 9.46 -10.22
CA LYS A 56 10.05 9.90 -8.89
C LYS A 56 11.48 10.43 -8.94
N LYS A 57 12.36 9.77 -9.69
CA LYS A 57 13.76 10.20 -9.89
C LYS A 57 13.83 11.52 -10.67
N ALA A 58 13.09 11.65 -11.78
CA ALA A 58 13.01 12.88 -12.55
C ALA A 58 12.53 14.07 -11.72
N LYS A 59 11.49 13.85 -10.86
CA LYS A 59 10.97 14.86 -9.94
C LYS A 59 12.01 15.25 -8.87
N LYS A 60 12.71 14.27 -8.27
CA LYS A 60 13.71 14.53 -7.21
C LYS A 60 14.92 15.29 -7.76
N SER A 61 15.38 14.96 -8.97
CA SER A 61 16.48 15.64 -9.65
C SER A 61 16.07 16.96 -10.33
N LYS A 62 14.77 17.30 -10.34
CA LYS A 62 14.19 18.44 -11.09
C LYS A 62 14.60 18.44 -12.57
N SER A 63 14.84 17.28 -13.16
CA SER A 63 15.34 17.13 -14.52
C SER A 63 14.20 17.01 -15.52
N LEU A 64 13.95 18.08 -16.29
CA LEU A 64 13.01 18.08 -17.40
C LEU A 64 13.44 17.10 -18.50
N TYR A 65 14.74 16.97 -18.74
CA TYR A 65 15.29 16.02 -19.70
C TYR A 65 14.89 14.57 -19.37
N LEU A 66 15.07 14.15 -18.10
CA LEU A 66 14.68 12.80 -17.67
C LEU A 66 13.16 12.60 -17.81
N LEU A 67 12.36 13.59 -17.47
CA LEU A 67 10.92 13.51 -17.63
C LEU A 67 10.53 13.32 -19.09
N LEU A 68 11.06 14.16 -20.00
CA LEU A 68 10.78 14.07 -21.43
C LEU A 68 11.28 12.75 -22.03
N LYS A 69 12.42 12.24 -21.59
CA LYS A 69 12.94 10.93 -21.98
C LYS A 69 11.96 9.81 -21.62
N GLU A 70 11.44 9.82 -20.38
CA GLU A 70 10.45 8.82 -19.94
C GLU A 70 9.15 8.93 -20.73
N LEU A 71 8.63 10.12 -20.99
CA LEU A 71 7.42 10.33 -21.78
C LEU A 71 7.57 9.86 -23.24
N ARG A 72 8.75 10.07 -23.84
CA ARG A 72 9.06 9.54 -25.18
C ARG A 72 9.11 8.02 -25.18
N ARG A 73 9.68 7.41 -24.14
CA ARG A 73 9.75 5.95 -24.00
C ARG A 73 8.37 5.32 -23.89
N VAL A 74 7.47 5.93 -23.14
CA VAL A 74 6.08 5.46 -22.98
C VAL A 74 5.35 5.39 -24.33
N ARG A 75 5.60 6.34 -25.25
CA ARG A 75 5.03 6.33 -26.60
C ARG A 75 5.52 5.16 -27.48
N GLN A 76 6.61 4.52 -27.10
CA GLN A 76 7.21 3.40 -27.84
C GLN A 76 6.77 2.03 -27.32
N PHE A 77 5.87 1.98 -26.31
CA PHE A 77 5.32 0.73 -25.84
C PHE A 77 4.40 0.11 -26.90
N SER A 78 4.13 -1.18 -26.74
CA SER A 78 3.17 -1.89 -27.58
C SER A 78 1.79 -1.24 -27.53
N SER A 79 0.98 -1.43 -28.56
CA SER A 79 -0.41 -0.95 -28.54
C SER A 79 -1.27 -1.83 -27.63
N TYR A 80 -2.21 -1.22 -26.93
CA TYR A 80 -3.14 -1.87 -26.01
C TYR A 80 -4.58 -1.64 -26.45
N ASP A 81 -5.44 -2.62 -26.24
CA ASP A 81 -6.88 -2.44 -26.43
C ASP A 81 -7.44 -1.44 -25.42
N LEU A 82 -6.88 -1.45 -24.20
CA LEU A 82 -7.36 -0.64 -23.09
C LEU A 82 -6.23 -0.23 -22.14
N VAL A 83 -6.18 1.05 -21.81
CA VAL A 83 -5.37 1.59 -20.72
C VAL A 83 -6.29 2.07 -19.60
N ILE A 84 -6.02 1.63 -18.37
CA ILE A 84 -6.81 1.99 -17.17
C ILE A 84 -5.90 2.74 -16.19
N ASP A 85 -6.19 4.03 -15.96
CA ASP A 85 -5.49 4.82 -14.93
C ASP A 85 -6.21 4.68 -13.58
N MET A 86 -5.62 3.87 -12.70
CA MET A 86 -6.10 3.66 -11.33
C MET A 86 -5.50 4.69 -10.34
N GLN A 87 -4.65 5.59 -10.80
CA GLN A 87 -4.02 6.60 -9.94
C GLN A 87 -4.80 7.90 -9.89
N GLY A 88 -5.25 8.42 -11.03
CA GLY A 88 -6.04 9.65 -11.12
C GLY A 88 -5.26 10.92 -10.76
N LEU A 89 -3.97 11.02 -11.13
CA LEU A 89 -3.14 12.20 -11.01
C LEU A 89 -2.69 12.68 -12.38
N ILE A 90 -2.39 13.96 -12.56
CA ILE A 90 -1.94 14.53 -13.85
C ILE A 90 -0.78 13.73 -14.44
N LYS A 91 0.20 13.35 -13.62
CA LYS A 91 1.37 12.56 -14.07
C LYS A 91 0.99 11.20 -14.64
N SER A 92 0.04 10.48 -14.03
CA SER A 92 -0.41 9.18 -14.51
C SER A 92 -1.34 9.32 -15.70
N ALA A 93 -2.18 10.33 -15.72
CA ALA A 93 -3.08 10.65 -16.82
C ALA A 93 -2.30 10.97 -18.11
N ILE A 94 -1.23 11.76 -18.02
CA ILE A 94 -0.33 12.03 -19.16
C ILE A 94 0.31 10.74 -19.66
N ILE A 95 0.83 9.89 -18.77
CA ILE A 95 1.40 8.59 -19.15
C ILE A 95 0.34 7.74 -19.86
N SER A 96 -0.86 7.63 -19.29
CA SER A 96 -1.97 6.87 -19.88
C SER A 96 -2.37 7.38 -21.27
N TYR A 97 -2.40 8.69 -21.45
CA TYR A 97 -2.71 9.33 -22.73
C TYR A 97 -1.64 9.10 -23.80
N LEU A 98 -0.36 9.06 -23.38
CA LEU A 98 0.76 8.87 -24.30
C LEU A 98 0.96 7.41 -24.71
N MET A 99 0.39 6.47 -23.98
CA MET A 99 0.46 5.05 -24.36
C MET A 99 -0.35 4.78 -25.61
N PRO A 100 0.23 4.07 -26.60
CA PRO A 100 -0.55 3.61 -27.73
C PRO A 100 -1.70 2.72 -27.28
N SER A 101 -2.94 3.17 -27.45
CA SER A 101 -4.11 2.40 -27.02
C SER A 101 -5.37 2.79 -27.79
N THR A 102 -6.28 1.82 -27.95
CA THR A 102 -7.60 2.08 -28.54
C THR A 102 -8.47 2.92 -27.59
N LYS A 103 -8.33 2.72 -26.28
CA LYS A 103 -9.15 3.39 -25.29
C LYS A 103 -8.41 3.62 -23.97
N THR A 104 -8.59 4.80 -23.40
CA THR A 104 -8.05 5.16 -22.08
C THR A 104 -9.20 5.47 -21.11
N ILE A 105 -9.22 4.81 -19.97
CA ILE A 105 -10.24 4.97 -18.92
C ILE A 105 -9.60 5.41 -17.62
N GLY A 106 -10.25 6.32 -16.90
CA GLY A 106 -9.87 6.75 -15.56
C GLY A 106 -11.05 7.35 -14.80
N PHE A 107 -10.79 7.90 -13.63
CA PHE A 107 -11.82 8.56 -12.83
C PHE A 107 -12.20 9.93 -13.42
N ASN A 108 -13.46 10.33 -13.21
CA ASN A 108 -13.91 11.65 -13.63
C ASN A 108 -13.39 12.77 -12.68
N LYS A 109 -13.58 14.02 -13.10
CA LYS A 109 -13.11 15.22 -12.39
C LYS A 109 -13.60 15.36 -10.95
N ARG A 110 -14.78 14.80 -10.60
CA ARG A 110 -15.35 14.84 -9.23
C ARG A 110 -14.82 13.72 -8.35
N SER A 111 -14.17 12.74 -8.93
CA SER A 111 -13.68 11.53 -8.25
C SER A 111 -12.19 11.57 -7.94
N ILE A 112 -11.46 12.63 -8.31
CA ILE A 112 -10.00 12.76 -8.13
C ILE A 112 -9.63 14.14 -7.59
N ARG A 113 -8.50 14.21 -6.88
CA ARG A 113 -7.99 15.49 -6.35
C ARG A 113 -7.47 16.44 -7.43
N GLU A 114 -6.80 15.89 -8.43
CA GLU A 114 -6.25 16.64 -9.57
C GLU A 114 -7.25 16.55 -10.72
N SER A 115 -8.38 17.27 -10.62
CA SER A 115 -9.54 17.17 -11.52
C SER A 115 -9.17 17.32 -13.00
N PHE A 116 -8.09 18.07 -13.30
CA PHE A 116 -7.58 18.26 -14.65
C PHE A 116 -7.07 16.95 -15.29
N ALA A 117 -6.71 15.94 -14.51
CA ALA A 117 -6.29 14.63 -15.02
C ALA A 117 -7.39 13.96 -15.87
N SER A 118 -8.65 14.23 -15.59
CA SER A 118 -9.78 13.59 -16.27
C SER A 118 -9.90 13.94 -17.77
N ILE A 119 -9.30 15.03 -18.24
CA ILE A 119 -9.35 15.42 -19.68
C ILE A 119 -8.52 14.50 -20.58
N PHE A 120 -7.60 13.72 -20.00
CA PHE A 120 -6.73 12.81 -20.73
C PHE A 120 -7.35 11.43 -20.99
N TYR A 121 -8.56 11.17 -20.51
CA TYR A 121 -9.24 9.89 -20.69
C TYR A 121 -10.33 9.96 -21.75
N ASN A 122 -10.45 8.91 -22.58
CA ASN A 122 -11.55 8.79 -23.54
C ASN A 122 -12.88 8.52 -22.84
N LYS A 123 -12.84 7.76 -21.71
CA LYS A 123 -14.03 7.47 -20.90
C LYS A 123 -13.69 7.64 -19.42
N THR A 124 -14.60 8.25 -18.68
CA THR A 124 -14.40 8.50 -17.26
C THR A 124 -15.44 7.80 -16.41
N PHE A 125 -15.04 7.39 -15.20
CA PHE A 125 -15.89 6.72 -14.22
C PHE A 125 -16.11 7.59 -12.99
N ASN A 126 -17.35 7.66 -12.54
CA ASN A 126 -17.71 8.44 -11.35
C ASN A 126 -17.83 7.53 -10.12
N TYR A 127 -16.93 7.70 -9.18
CA TYR A 127 -16.98 7.03 -7.88
C TYR A 127 -16.29 7.92 -6.83
N GLY A 128 -17.02 8.36 -5.80
CA GLY A 128 -16.60 9.40 -4.86
C GLY A 128 -15.18 9.25 -4.32
N TYR A 129 -14.45 10.34 -4.20
CA TYR A 129 -13.07 10.32 -3.68
C TYR A 129 -13.01 9.91 -2.20
N ASP A 130 -14.09 10.17 -1.46
CA ASP A 130 -14.28 9.80 -0.06
C ASP A 130 -14.48 8.30 0.18
N LYS A 131 -14.81 7.55 -0.85
CA LYS A 131 -15.04 6.10 -0.76
C LYS A 131 -13.75 5.31 -0.53
N ASN A 132 -13.90 4.08 -0.02
CA ASN A 132 -12.79 3.17 0.23
C ASN A 132 -11.91 3.01 -1.02
N VAL A 133 -10.58 3.07 -0.86
CA VAL A 133 -9.62 3.05 -1.97
C VAL A 133 -9.62 1.72 -2.72
N ILE A 134 -9.90 0.61 -2.04
CA ILE A 134 -9.98 -0.72 -2.64
C ILE A 134 -11.25 -0.82 -3.47
N ASP A 135 -12.41 -0.42 -2.90
CA ASP A 135 -13.68 -0.36 -3.62
C ASP A 135 -13.56 0.51 -4.89
N ARG A 136 -12.88 1.65 -4.78
CA ARG A 136 -12.64 2.55 -5.94
C ARG A 136 -11.89 1.85 -7.05
N ASN A 137 -10.82 1.14 -6.72
CA ASN A 137 -10.04 0.39 -7.70
C ASN A 137 -10.87 -0.71 -8.37
N ILE A 138 -11.63 -1.43 -7.58
CA ILE A 138 -12.49 -2.53 -8.02
C ILE A 138 -13.60 -2.03 -8.94
N GLU A 139 -14.35 -1.01 -8.52
CA GLU A 139 -15.46 -0.48 -9.30
C GLU A 139 -14.97 0.17 -10.62
N LEU A 140 -13.77 0.77 -10.63
CA LEU A 140 -13.17 1.25 -11.88
C LEU A 140 -12.87 0.09 -12.85
N ILE A 141 -12.32 -1.03 -12.36
CA ILE A 141 -12.04 -2.21 -13.17
C ILE A 141 -13.35 -2.86 -13.67
N LYS A 142 -14.34 -3.00 -12.80
CA LYS A 142 -15.68 -3.50 -13.19
C LYS A 142 -16.26 -2.66 -14.34
N PHE A 143 -16.21 -1.34 -14.18
CA PHE A 143 -16.67 -0.42 -15.23
C PHE A 143 -15.86 -0.51 -16.53
N ALA A 144 -14.54 -0.66 -16.42
CA ALA A 144 -13.65 -0.65 -17.58
C ALA A 144 -13.76 -1.93 -18.43
N LEU A 145 -13.95 -3.08 -17.77
CA LEU A 145 -13.95 -4.41 -18.38
C LEU A 145 -15.37 -5.04 -18.46
N GLY A 146 -16.39 -4.40 -17.89
CA GLY A 146 -17.75 -4.97 -17.84
C GLY A 146 -17.86 -6.15 -16.89
N LEU A 147 -17.06 -6.19 -15.82
CA LEU A 147 -17.04 -7.30 -14.87
C LEU A 147 -18.13 -7.17 -13.81
N THR A 148 -18.59 -8.32 -13.33
CA THR A 148 -19.48 -8.44 -12.17
C THR A 148 -18.90 -9.40 -11.16
N PHE A 149 -18.62 -8.95 -9.96
CA PHE A 149 -18.25 -9.78 -8.80
C PHE A 149 -18.67 -9.07 -7.50
N SER A 150 -18.85 -9.85 -6.45
CA SER A 150 -19.41 -9.36 -5.20
C SER A 150 -18.34 -8.77 -4.27
N LYS A 151 -18.77 -8.06 -3.23
CA LYS A 151 -17.86 -7.57 -2.18
C LYS A 151 -17.34 -8.72 -1.32
N GLU A 152 -18.12 -9.77 -1.16
CA GLU A 152 -17.73 -10.98 -0.43
C GLU A 152 -16.52 -11.66 -1.06
N GLU A 153 -16.45 -11.72 -2.40
CA GLU A 153 -15.28 -12.26 -3.10
C GLU A 153 -14.00 -11.49 -2.75
N ILE A 154 -14.09 -10.17 -2.60
CA ILE A 154 -12.94 -9.33 -2.22
C ILE A 154 -12.48 -9.63 -0.79
N TYR A 155 -13.44 -9.87 0.10
CA TYR A 155 -13.16 -10.22 1.49
C TYR A 155 -12.38 -11.55 1.61
N TYR A 156 -12.67 -12.50 0.73
CA TYR A 156 -12.03 -13.82 0.67
C TYR A 156 -10.89 -13.91 -0.34
N LYS A 157 -10.31 -12.76 -0.72
CA LYS A 157 -9.16 -12.73 -1.63
C LYS A 157 -8.03 -13.67 -1.19
N LEU A 158 -7.30 -14.21 -2.15
CA LEU A 158 -6.06 -14.94 -1.91
C LEU A 158 -4.91 -13.96 -1.62
N PRO A 159 -3.83 -14.39 -0.94
CA PRO A 159 -2.58 -13.66 -0.87
C PRO A 159 -2.07 -13.35 -2.28
N PHE A 160 -1.64 -12.12 -2.54
CA PHE A 160 -1.26 -11.67 -3.89
C PHE A 160 0.07 -10.90 -3.95
N LEU A 161 0.97 -11.11 -3.00
CA LEU A 161 2.34 -10.63 -3.07
C LEU A 161 3.31 -11.81 -3.10
N TYR A 162 4.26 -11.78 -4.01
CA TYR A 162 5.17 -12.88 -4.32
C TYR A 162 6.63 -12.42 -4.12
N PRO A 163 7.33 -12.81 -3.04
CA PRO A 163 8.72 -12.48 -2.83
C PRO A 163 9.63 -13.29 -3.77
N ASN A 164 10.72 -12.69 -4.22
CA ASN A 164 11.67 -13.30 -5.15
C ASN A 164 12.38 -14.54 -4.55
N GLN A 165 12.57 -14.57 -3.24
CA GLN A 165 13.16 -15.68 -2.50
C GLN A 165 12.57 -15.68 -1.10
N ASN A 166 12.52 -16.84 -0.47
CA ASN A 166 12.28 -16.90 0.98
C ASN A 166 13.57 -16.43 1.66
N HIS A 167 13.71 -15.12 1.84
CA HIS A 167 14.82 -14.57 2.60
C HIS A 167 14.79 -15.11 4.02
N PHE A 168 15.92 -15.69 4.43
CA PHE A 168 16.09 -16.10 5.81
C PHE A 168 16.15 -14.86 6.72
N ILE A 169 15.21 -14.76 7.61
CA ILE A 169 15.18 -13.72 8.63
C ILE A 169 15.75 -14.31 9.91
N SER A 170 16.90 -13.83 10.33
CA SER A 170 17.49 -14.26 11.60
C SER A 170 16.67 -13.76 12.79
N GLY A 171 16.59 -14.58 13.84
CA GLY A 171 15.91 -14.21 15.08
C GLY A 171 14.43 -14.54 15.13
N LEU A 172 13.84 -15.15 14.10
CA LEU A 172 12.46 -15.67 14.20
C LEU A 172 12.37 -16.73 15.29
N SER A 173 11.40 -16.56 16.18
CA SER A 173 11.11 -17.52 17.25
C SER A 173 10.20 -18.64 16.72
N ARG A 174 10.46 -19.88 17.16
CA ARG A 174 9.56 -21.02 16.94
C ARG A 174 8.61 -21.26 18.12
N ILE A 175 8.86 -20.57 19.23
CA ILE A 175 8.11 -20.76 20.48
C ILE A 175 7.19 -19.56 20.72
N LYS A 176 7.71 -18.34 20.55
CA LYS A 176 6.96 -17.10 20.74
C LYS A 176 6.40 -16.60 19.44
N LYS A 177 5.29 -15.88 19.49
CA LYS A 177 4.70 -15.16 18.36
C LYS A 177 5.65 -14.07 17.87
N ASN A 178 5.92 -14.02 16.58
CA ASN A 178 6.75 -13.01 15.93
C ASN A 178 5.91 -11.78 15.60
N ILE A 179 6.20 -10.66 16.21
CA ILE A 179 5.44 -9.41 16.08
C ILE A 179 6.30 -8.36 15.40
N LEU A 180 5.77 -7.76 14.34
CA LEU A 180 6.44 -6.69 13.62
C LEU A 180 5.88 -5.33 14.06
N LEU A 181 6.74 -4.47 14.59
CA LEU A 181 6.43 -3.08 14.91
C LEU A 181 6.94 -2.16 13.81
N ILE A 182 6.08 -1.25 13.36
CA ILE A 182 6.40 -0.25 12.34
C ILE A 182 6.28 1.13 13.01
N PRO A 183 7.42 1.77 13.37
CA PRO A 183 7.40 3.05 14.08
C PRO A 183 7.18 4.25 13.17
N GLY A 184 7.46 4.11 11.87
CA GLY A 184 7.51 5.21 10.91
C GLY A 184 6.35 5.26 9.93
N ALA A 185 6.12 6.45 9.39
CA ALA A 185 5.20 6.70 8.29
C ALA A 185 5.67 7.91 7.46
N SER A 186 5.05 8.11 6.29
CA SER A 186 5.39 9.22 5.38
C SER A 186 5.19 10.63 5.98
N ASN A 187 4.43 10.75 7.05
CA ASN A 187 4.19 11.98 7.79
C ASN A 187 4.33 11.71 9.30
N PRO A 188 5.07 12.54 10.05
CA PRO A 188 5.23 12.40 11.51
C PRO A 188 3.90 12.35 12.27
N SER A 189 2.88 13.08 11.83
CA SER A 189 1.54 13.06 12.46
C SER A 189 0.85 11.70 12.41
N LYS A 190 1.29 10.80 11.55
CA LYS A 190 0.80 9.43 11.44
C LYS A 190 1.57 8.44 12.32
N CYS A 191 2.71 8.86 12.90
CA CYS A 191 3.55 7.96 13.70
C CYS A 191 2.98 7.80 15.12
N TYR A 192 2.75 6.54 15.53
CA TYR A 192 2.36 6.25 16.90
C TYR A 192 3.56 6.46 17.85
N PRO A 193 3.37 7.00 19.08
CA PRO A 193 4.48 7.30 19.97
C PRO A 193 5.37 6.10 20.26
N VAL A 194 6.69 6.30 20.20
CA VAL A 194 7.70 5.27 20.47
C VAL A 194 7.52 4.65 21.87
N GLU A 195 7.24 5.48 22.87
CA GLU A 195 7.02 5.04 24.26
C GLU A 195 5.84 4.08 24.36
N LYS A 196 4.79 4.33 23.59
CA LYS A 196 3.61 3.44 23.54
C LYS A 196 3.90 2.15 22.76
N LEU A 197 4.74 2.19 21.71
CA LEU A 197 5.22 0.99 21.04
C LEU A 197 6.09 0.13 21.97
N VAL A 198 6.91 0.76 22.80
CA VAL A 198 7.70 0.08 23.84
C VAL A 198 6.79 -0.55 24.89
N GLU A 199 5.77 0.15 25.35
CA GLU A 199 4.79 -0.40 26.31
C GLU A 199 4.10 -1.66 25.76
N LEU A 200 3.80 -1.73 24.45
CA LEU A 200 3.26 -2.96 23.83
C LEU A 200 4.19 -4.16 24.03
N THR A 201 5.51 -3.96 23.98
CA THR A 201 6.48 -5.07 24.14
C THR A 201 6.54 -5.65 25.54
N THR A 202 6.01 -4.95 26.53
CA THR A 202 5.89 -5.44 27.92
C THR A 202 4.54 -6.07 28.22
N LEU A 203 3.50 -5.71 27.46
CA LEU A 203 2.12 -6.15 27.72
C LEU A 203 1.67 -7.33 26.84
N ILE A 204 2.37 -7.59 25.73
CA ILE A 204 2.08 -8.71 24.84
C ILE A 204 3.30 -9.62 24.82
N ASP A 205 3.15 -10.89 25.18
CA ASP A 205 4.26 -11.84 25.07
C ASP A 205 4.55 -12.14 23.59
N GLY A 206 5.79 -11.87 23.16
CA GLY A 206 6.18 -12.01 21.78
C GLY A 206 7.66 -11.80 21.52
N ASN A 207 8.07 -12.12 20.32
CA ASN A 207 9.39 -11.84 19.75
C ASN A 207 9.24 -10.66 18.79
N TYR A 208 9.89 -9.53 19.08
CA TYR A 208 9.60 -8.27 18.43
C TYR A 208 10.64 -7.88 17.41
N PHE A 209 10.19 -7.61 16.19
CA PHE A 209 10.97 -7.04 15.10
C PHE A 209 10.59 -5.58 14.89
N VAL A 210 11.57 -4.73 14.56
CA VAL A 210 11.36 -3.34 14.22
C VAL A 210 12.01 -3.05 12.87
N ILE A 211 11.25 -2.46 11.95
CA ILE A 211 11.72 -2.07 10.62
C ILE A 211 11.82 -0.55 10.47
N TRP A 212 12.56 -0.13 9.46
CA TRP A 212 12.74 1.26 9.07
C TRP A 212 13.06 1.36 7.58
N GLY A 213 12.61 2.43 6.92
CA GLY A 213 12.83 2.67 5.50
C GLY A 213 13.77 3.84 5.21
N ASP A 214 13.84 4.83 6.10
CA ASP A 214 14.72 6.00 5.96
C ASP A 214 15.44 6.32 7.29
N ASP A 215 16.33 7.34 7.28
CA ASP A 215 17.14 7.68 8.44
C ASP A 215 16.31 8.22 9.62
N LYS A 216 15.18 8.88 9.36
CA LYS A 216 14.27 9.35 10.42
C LYS A 216 13.61 8.19 11.13
N GLU A 217 13.13 7.21 10.37
CA GLU A 217 12.53 5.98 10.90
C GLU A 217 13.59 5.13 11.64
N LYS A 218 14.85 5.13 11.16
CA LYS A 218 15.97 4.48 11.84
C LYS A 218 16.20 5.03 13.25
N ILE A 219 16.07 6.36 13.42
CA ILE A 219 16.19 7.01 14.74
C ILE A 219 15.08 6.48 15.67
N LEU A 220 13.83 6.38 15.19
CA LEU A 220 12.71 5.82 15.96
C LEU A 220 12.95 4.35 16.34
N ALA A 221 13.40 3.54 15.37
CA ALA A 221 13.72 2.13 15.60
C ALA A 221 14.83 1.93 16.64
N ASN A 222 15.89 2.74 16.59
CA ASN A 222 16.98 2.70 17.57
C ASN A 222 16.50 3.17 18.95
N LYS A 223 15.61 4.15 19.03
CA LYS A 223 14.99 4.57 20.31
C LYS A 223 14.17 3.45 20.92
N ILE A 224 13.39 2.68 20.12
CA ILE A 224 12.70 1.49 20.60
C ILE A 224 13.71 0.47 21.15
N LYS A 225 14.81 0.20 20.42
CA LYS A 225 15.86 -0.73 20.88
C LYS A 225 16.49 -0.33 22.20
N THR A 226 16.72 0.97 22.41
CA THR A 226 17.27 1.47 23.68
C THR A 226 16.30 1.27 24.84
N LEU A 227 15.01 1.52 24.64
CA LEU A 227 13.98 1.43 25.68
C LEU A 227 13.47 -0.01 25.90
N ALA A 228 13.55 -0.85 24.87
CA ALA A 228 13.16 -2.27 24.88
C ALA A 228 14.31 -3.13 24.31
N PRO A 229 15.36 -3.44 25.07
CA PRO A 229 16.58 -4.10 24.60
C PRO A 229 16.36 -5.48 23.95
N ASN A 230 15.26 -6.16 24.26
CA ASN A 230 14.92 -7.47 23.70
C ASN A 230 14.32 -7.39 22.27
N THR A 231 14.03 -6.21 21.75
CA THR A 231 13.55 -6.06 20.36
C THR A 231 14.69 -6.26 19.36
N ILE A 232 14.35 -6.73 18.16
CA ILE A 232 15.29 -6.97 17.05
C ILE A 232 15.08 -5.87 16.01
N VAL A 233 15.96 -4.88 15.97
CA VAL A 233 15.97 -3.88 14.90
C VAL A 233 16.65 -4.47 13.68
N LEU A 234 15.94 -4.59 12.59
CA LEU A 234 16.47 -5.17 11.37
C LEU A 234 17.34 -4.16 10.60
N LYS A 235 18.23 -4.65 9.73
CA LYS A 235 18.88 -3.83 8.72
C LYS A 235 17.81 -3.21 7.80
N LYS A 236 18.20 -2.22 7.01
CA LYS A 236 17.31 -1.71 5.96
C LYS A 236 16.98 -2.83 4.98
N LEU A 237 15.68 -3.10 4.82
CA LEU A 237 15.19 -4.14 3.93
C LEU A 237 14.87 -3.54 2.55
N SER A 238 15.16 -4.30 1.50
CA SER A 238 14.52 -4.13 0.21
C SER A 238 13.02 -4.45 0.31
N LEU A 239 12.25 -4.06 -0.68
CA LEU A 239 10.81 -4.34 -0.68
C LEU A 239 10.52 -5.85 -0.76
N GLY A 240 11.31 -6.61 -1.52
CA GLY A 240 11.21 -8.07 -1.58
C GLY A 240 11.54 -8.75 -0.24
N GLU A 241 12.59 -8.28 0.47
CA GLU A 241 12.91 -8.76 1.83
C GLU A 241 11.81 -8.43 2.82
N LEU A 242 11.18 -7.24 2.71
CA LEU A 242 10.06 -6.84 3.56
C LEU A 242 8.83 -7.72 3.35
N ILE A 243 8.48 -8.05 2.10
CA ILE A 243 7.39 -8.99 1.79
C ILE A 243 7.69 -10.37 2.39
N SER A 244 8.94 -10.85 2.23
CA SER A 244 9.37 -12.13 2.81
C SER A 244 9.32 -12.13 4.34
N LEU A 245 9.70 -11.03 4.99
CA LEU A 245 9.57 -10.87 6.44
C LEU A 245 8.11 -10.95 6.88
N VAL A 246 7.24 -10.11 6.31
CA VAL A 246 5.82 -10.04 6.71
C VAL A 246 5.13 -11.39 6.55
N LYS A 247 5.48 -12.18 5.53
CA LYS A 247 4.96 -13.55 5.33
C LYS A 247 5.30 -14.51 6.48
N GLN A 248 6.32 -14.21 7.28
CA GLN A 248 6.82 -15.04 8.40
C GLN A 248 6.46 -14.45 9.78
N ILE A 249 5.67 -13.40 9.83
CA ILE A 249 5.24 -12.70 11.05
C ILE A 249 3.84 -13.16 11.43
N ASP A 250 3.56 -13.27 12.73
CA ASP A 250 2.24 -13.63 13.27
C ASP A 250 1.32 -12.40 13.42
N LEU A 251 1.89 -11.20 13.67
CA LEU A 251 1.12 -9.97 13.84
C LEU A 251 1.94 -8.74 13.40
N VAL A 252 1.35 -7.88 12.59
CA VAL A 252 1.93 -6.58 12.22
C VAL A 252 1.17 -5.46 12.95
N ILE A 253 1.89 -4.58 13.65
CA ILE A 253 1.33 -3.39 14.31
C ILE A 253 2.05 -2.15 13.79
N GLY A 254 1.30 -1.20 13.27
CA GLY A 254 1.88 0.03 12.76
C GLY A 254 0.84 1.04 12.28
N PRO A 255 1.28 2.24 11.89
CA PRO A 255 0.40 3.28 11.36
C PRO A 255 -0.09 2.95 9.95
N ASP A 256 -0.92 3.84 9.38
CA ASP A 256 -1.34 3.83 7.97
C ASP A 256 -0.13 4.08 7.06
N THR A 257 0.54 2.99 6.67
CA THR A 257 1.76 2.99 5.84
C THR A 257 1.87 1.71 4.99
N GLY A 258 2.73 1.75 3.96
CA GLY A 258 2.89 0.64 3.03
C GLY A 258 3.13 -0.74 3.67
N PRO A 259 4.05 -0.88 4.62
CA PRO A 259 4.30 -2.17 5.28
C PRO A 259 3.06 -2.80 5.96
N THR A 260 2.17 -1.99 6.57
CA THR A 260 0.91 -2.50 7.16
C THR A 260 -0.03 -3.07 6.09
N HIS A 261 -0.05 -2.45 4.92
CA HIS A 261 -0.86 -2.94 3.79
C HIS A 261 -0.30 -4.22 3.15
N ILE A 262 1.02 -4.48 3.28
CA ILE A 262 1.60 -5.78 2.90
C ILE A 262 0.98 -6.91 3.73
N ALA A 263 0.77 -6.71 5.03
CA ALA A 263 0.12 -7.70 5.88
C ALA A 263 -1.30 -8.05 5.37
N TRP A 264 -2.11 -7.04 5.05
CA TRP A 264 -3.42 -7.28 4.44
C TRP A 264 -3.32 -8.06 3.12
N ALA A 265 -2.38 -7.69 2.25
CA ALA A 265 -2.21 -8.35 0.96
C ALA A 265 -1.80 -9.83 1.07
N LEU A 266 -1.07 -10.19 2.13
CA LEU A 266 -0.59 -11.54 2.43
C LEU A 266 -1.54 -12.35 3.31
N ASN A 267 -2.69 -11.81 3.74
CA ASN A 267 -3.58 -12.40 4.73
C ASN A 267 -2.88 -12.68 6.08
N ILE A 268 -1.98 -11.80 6.49
CA ILE A 268 -1.31 -11.82 7.78
C ILE A 268 -2.08 -10.91 8.76
N PRO A 269 -2.31 -11.34 10.02
CA PRO A 269 -2.94 -10.52 11.04
C PRO A 269 -2.26 -9.16 11.19
N SER A 270 -3.07 -8.09 11.28
CA SER A 270 -2.52 -6.74 11.44
C SER A 270 -3.43 -5.80 12.21
N ILE A 271 -2.83 -4.83 12.88
CA ILE A 271 -3.49 -3.69 13.49
C ILE A 271 -2.93 -2.42 12.87
N THR A 272 -3.76 -1.71 12.12
CA THR A 272 -3.39 -0.42 11.55
C THR A 272 -3.92 0.71 12.44
N ILE A 273 -3.01 1.59 12.86
CA ILE A 273 -3.29 2.70 13.77
C ILE A 273 -3.50 3.95 12.93
N PHE A 274 -4.69 4.56 13.05
CA PHE A 274 -5.10 5.74 12.31
C PHE A 274 -5.25 6.95 13.25
N GLY A 275 -4.57 8.04 12.91
CA GLY A 275 -4.74 9.37 13.51
C GLY A 275 -5.38 10.31 12.48
N PRO A 276 -4.56 11.10 11.74
CA PRO A 276 -5.03 12.14 10.81
C PRO A 276 -5.54 11.61 9.47
N THR A 277 -5.70 10.30 9.31
CA THR A 277 -6.18 9.67 8.07
C THR A 277 -7.36 8.76 8.35
N PRO A 278 -8.38 8.70 7.46
CA PRO A 278 -9.60 7.92 7.72
C PRO A 278 -9.35 6.43 7.42
N GLY A 279 -9.48 5.58 8.44
CA GLY A 279 -9.29 4.13 8.31
C GLY A 279 -10.31 3.48 7.38
N TYR A 280 -11.60 3.89 7.46
CA TYR A 280 -12.65 3.39 6.57
C TYR A 280 -12.31 3.53 5.09
N ARG A 281 -11.52 4.56 4.74
CA ARG A 281 -11.13 4.87 3.37
C ARG A 281 -9.86 4.16 2.93
N ASN A 282 -8.88 4.06 3.82
CA ASN A 282 -7.50 3.74 3.47
C ASN A 282 -7.13 2.28 3.64
N THR A 283 -8.03 1.43 4.15
CA THR A 283 -7.76 0.00 4.30
C THR A 283 -9.03 -0.85 4.20
N CYS A 284 -8.85 -2.17 4.16
CA CYS A 284 -9.93 -3.15 4.22
C CYS A 284 -9.91 -3.83 5.60
N ILE A 285 -11.00 -3.68 6.34
CA ILE A 285 -11.17 -4.35 7.64
C ILE A 285 -11.67 -5.77 7.38
N THR A 286 -10.96 -6.74 7.95
CA THR A 286 -11.31 -8.17 7.85
C THR A 286 -11.39 -8.81 9.25
N SER A 287 -11.61 -10.11 9.34
CA SER A 287 -11.52 -10.85 10.61
C SER A 287 -10.14 -10.75 11.25
N ILE A 288 -9.07 -10.65 10.45
CA ILE A 288 -7.66 -10.63 10.91
C ILE A 288 -6.95 -9.30 10.70
N ASN A 289 -7.46 -8.41 9.86
CA ASN A 289 -6.88 -7.07 9.67
C ASN A 289 -7.77 -6.05 10.34
N LYS A 290 -7.32 -5.52 11.47
CA LYS A 290 -8.07 -4.61 12.33
C LYS A 290 -7.53 -3.20 12.23
N ILE A 291 -8.38 -2.23 12.55
CA ILE A 291 -7.98 -0.84 12.70
C ILE A 291 -8.26 -0.37 14.13
N ILE A 292 -7.52 0.65 14.53
CA ILE A 292 -7.82 1.47 15.68
C ILE A 292 -7.65 2.93 15.26
N GLU A 293 -8.65 3.74 15.55
CA GLU A 293 -8.72 5.14 15.11
C GLU A 293 -8.76 6.07 16.34
N SER A 294 -8.18 7.25 16.18
CA SER A 294 -8.40 8.35 17.12
C SER A 294 -9.80 8.92 16.94
N ASP A 295 -10.27 9.68 17.93
CA ASP A 295 -11.57 10.39 17.88
C ASP A 295 -11.55 11.64 16.98
N SER A 296 -10.49 11.85 16.19
CA SER A 296 -10.35 13.01 15.31
C SER A 296 -11.30 12.93 14.11
N ILE A 297 -11.94 14.07 13.80
CA ILE A 297 -12.73 14.21 12.57
C ILE A 297 -11.78 14.48 11.41
N VAL A 298 -11.67 13.53 10.50
CA VAL A 298 -10.71 13.56 9.39
C VAL A 298 -11.38 13.89 8.06
N ASP A 299 -10.88 14.93 7.37
CA ASP A 299 -11.23 15.19 5.97
C ASP A 299 -10.37 14.32 5.03
N PRO A 300 -10.96 13.39 4.26
CA PRO A 300 -10.21 12.56 3.33
C PRO A 300 -9.52 13.33 2.20
N ASN A 301 -9.96 14.55 1.93
CA ASN A 301 -9.37 15.40 0.89
C ASN A 301 -8.16 16.21 1.40
N LYS A 302 -8.09 16.47 2.71
CA LYS A 302 -7.07 17.35 3.30
C LYS A 302 -6.57 16.81 4.63
N ILE A 303 -5.46 16.08 4.57
CA ILE A 303 -4.79 15.58 5.78
C ILE A 303 -4.20 16.75 6.55
N ASP A 304 -4.57 16.91 7.82
CA ASP A 304 -3.90 17.82 8.73
C ASP A 304 -2.57 17.21 9.18
N LYS A 305 -1.47 17.87 8.81
CA LYS A 305 -0.12 17.42 9.16
C LYS A 305 0.26 17.76 10.60
N ASN A 306 -0.51 18.61 11.25
CA ASN A 306 -0.30 19.04 12.64
C ASN A 306 -1.23 18.27 13.60
N ASP A 307 -2.14 17.43 13.09
CA ASP A 307 -2.99 16.58 13.89
C ASP A 307 -2.11 15.55 14.65
N ASP A 308 -2.17 15.56 15.95
CA ASP A 308 -1.46 14.64 16.82
C ASP A 308 -2.38 13.65 17.57
N SER A 309 -3.63 13.55 17.12
CA SER A 309 -4.68 12.71 17.71
C SER A 309 -4.30 11.23 17.82
N ILE A 310 -3.43 10.73 16.97
CA ILE A 310 -2.88 9.37 17.08
C ILE A 310 -2.26 9.09 18.46
N LYS A 311 -1.78 10.14 19.14
CA LYS A 311 -1.21 10.05 20.48
C LYS A 311 -2.26 9.75 21.55
N SER A 312 -3.56 10.00 21.32
CA SER A 312 -4.63 9.72 22.27
C SER A 312 -4.98 8.23 22.35
N ILE A 313 -4.67 7.46 21.30
CA ILE A 313 -4.98 6.03 21.23
C ILE A 313 -4.29 5.29 22.38
N LYS A 314 -5.07 4.50 23.12
CA LYS A 314 -4.62 3.80 24.34
C LYS A 314 -3.95 2.49 23.97
N VAL A 315 -2.81 2.21 24.60
CA VAL A 315 -2.06 0.96 24.42
C VAL A 315 -2.91 -0.27 24.76
N ARG A 316 -3.71 -0.21 25.84
CA ARG A 316 -4.60 -1.31 26.27
C ARG A 316 -5.59 -1.76 25.18
N ASP A 317 -6.03 -0.86 24.33
CA ASP A 317 -6.98 -1.20 23.26
C ASP A 317 -6.28 -1.98 22.15
N ILE A 318 -5.03 -1.62 21.82
CA ILE A 318 -4.16 -2.38 20.91
C ILE A 318 -3.87 -3.77 21.49
N VAL A 319 -3.51 -3.86 22.79
CA VAL A 319 -3.27 -5.13 23.48
C VAL A 319 -4.49 -6.06 23.41
N LYS A 320 -5.69 -5.52 23.66
CA LYS A 320 -6.94 -6.29 23.60
C LYS A 320 -7.18 -6.89 22.21
N ILE A 321 -6.91 -6.12 21.14
CA ILE A 321 -7.04 -6.59 19.77
C ILE A 321 -5.94 -7.61 19.45
N SER A 322 -4.70 -7.33 19.84
CA SER A 322 -3.55 -8.22 19.62
C SER A 322 -3.78 -9.60 20.21
N ASN A 323 -4.23 -9.68 21.48
CA ASN A 323 -4.51 -10.96 22.14
C ASN A 323 -5.60 -11.78 21.43
N LYS A 324 -6.58 -11.12 20.81
CA LYS A 324 -7.60 -11.80 19.99
C LYS A 324 -7.07 -12.32 18.65
N LEU A 325 -6.05 -11.66 18.09
CA LEU A 325 -5.47 -12.04 16.80
C LEU A 325 -4.38 -13.10 16.94
N LEU A 326 -3.76 -13.22 18.12
CA LEU A 326 -2.66 -14.15 18.39
C LEU A 326 -3.12 -15.48 18.98
N ASN A 327 -4.35 -15.54 19.53
CA ASN A 327 -5.01 -16.75 20.00
C ASN A 327 -5.75 -17.44 18.85
#